data_4fefc7061a356261340615565b86ca25
#
_entry.id   4fefc7061a356261340615565b86ca25
#
_cell.length_a   1.000
_cell.length_b   1.000
_cell.length_c   1.000
_cell.angle_alpha   90.00
_cell.angle_beta   90.00
_cell.angle_gamma   90.00
#
_symmetry.space_group_name_H-M   'P 1'
#
loop_
_entity.id
_entity.type
_entity.pdbx_description
1 polymer ?
#
loop_
_entity_poly.entity_id
_entity_poly.type
_entity_poly.pdbx_seq_one_letter_code
_entity_poly.pdbx_strand_id
1 'polypeptide(L)'
;IVTEWKGADYMKTIITIGRQYGSAGHSIGKILADDLGIKYYDKELLERAAKDSGLCQELFENHDEKPTNSFLYSLVMDSYSFGYGSTMMDMPLNQKVFLAQFDAIKKISQDGPCVIVGRCADYALEENPNVLSIFIKADMQDRIRRIAKLYDLSDAKAKDKITKIDKQRA
;
A
#
# COMPACT_ATOMS: atom_id res chain seq x y z
N ILE A 1 -17.11 -26.46 11.26
CA ILE A 1 -17.71 -25.49 12.22
C ILE A 1 -17.59 -24.13 11.51
N VAL A 2 -18.70 -23.72 10.88
CA VAL A 2 -18.82 -22.37 10.34
C VAL A 2 -19.18 -21.50 11.53
N THR A 3 -18.22 -20.78 12.09
CA THR A 3 -18.50 -19.74 13.05
C THR A 3 -19.26 -18.64 12.31
N GLU A 4 -20.54 -18.46 12.64
CA GLU A 4 -21.31 -17.29 12.23
C GLU A 4 -20.57 -16.04 12.70
N TRP A 5 -19.95 -15.33 11.76
CA TRP A 5 -19.40 -14.02 12.01
C TRP A 5 -20.59 -13.07 12.30
N LYS A 6 -20.70 -12.67 13.54
CA LYS A 6 -21.74 -11.70 13.93
C LYS A 6 -21.42 -10.38 13.23
N GLY A 7 -22.30 -9.96 12.34
CA GLY A 7 -22.15 -8.84 11.41
C GLY A 7 -21.85 -7.44 11.99
N ALA A 8 -21.54 -7.33 13.27
CA ALA A 8 -21.20 -6.08 13.93
C ALA A 8 -19.69 -5.79 14.02
N ASP A 9 -18.83 -6.82 13.98
CA ASP A 9 -17.38 -6.64 14.20
C ASP A 9 -16.61 -6.23 12.93
N TYR A 10 -17.07 -6.58 11.73
CA TYR A 10 -16.37 -6.17 10.50
C TYR A 10 -16.68 -4.72 10.08
N MET A 11 -17.69 -4.07 10.67
CA MET A 11 -18.00 -2.65 10.39
C MET A 11 -16.91 -1.66 10.81
N LYS A 12 -15.85 -2.13 11.47
CA LYS A 12 -14.67 -1.32 11.84
C LYS A 12 -13.37 -1.89 11.30
N THR A 13 -13.40 -3.03 10.61
CA THR A 13 -12.18 -3.73 10.19
C THR A 13 -11.55 -3.06 8.97
N ILE A 14 -10.28 -2.76 9.09
CA ILE A 14 -9.43 -2.30 8.00
C ILE A 14 -8.60 -3.50 7.53
N ILE A 15 -8.61 -3.78 6.25
CA ILE A 15 -7.83 -4.88 5.68
C ILE A 15 -6.66 -4.31 4.89
N THR A 16 -5.44 -4.58 5.33
CA THR A 16 -4.24 -4.22 4.59
C THR A 16 -3.73 -5.42 3.79
N ILE A 17 -3.38 -5.22 2.52
CA ILE A 17 -2.91 -6.28 1.63
C ILE A 17 -1.51 -5.99 1.13
N GLY A 18 -0.51 -6.65 1.75
CA GLY A 18 0.81 -6.81 1.20
C GLY A 18 0.82 -7.89 0.12
N ARG A 19 1.70 -7.79 -0.88
CA ARG A 19 1.68 -8.76 -1.98
C ARG A 19 2.98 -8.82 -2.77
N GLN A 20 3.30 -10.01 -3.28
CA GLN A 20 4.29 -10.19 -4.32
C GLN A 20 3.79 -9.62 -5.66
N TYR A 21 4.70 -9.13 -6.50
CA TYR A 21 4.32 -8.67 -7.83
C TYR A 21 3.87 -9.85 -8.72
N GLY A 22 2.73 -9.69 -9.38
CA GLY A 22 2.12 -10.75 -10.20
C GLY A 22 1.29 -11.79 -9.44
N SER A 23 1.17 -11.69 -8.09
CA SER A 23 0.36 -12.61 -7.27
C SER A 23 -1.16 -12.39 -7.35
N ALA A 24 -1.62 -11.41 -8.13
CA ALA A 24 -3.01 -10.96 -8.20
C ALA A 24 -3.53 -10.21 -6.95
N GLY A 25 -2.67 -9.83 -6.02
CA GLY A 25 -3.10 -9.17 -4.78
C GLY A 25 -3.97 -7.93 -4.98
N HIS A 26 -3.71 -7.14 -6.02
CA HIS A 26 -4.55 -6.00 -6.39
C HIS A 26 -5.98 -6.43 -6.77
N SER A 27 -6.12 -7.43 -7.65
CA SER A 27 -7.43 -7.94 -8.09
C SER A 27 -8.19 -8.60 -6.93
N ILE A 28 -7.49 -9.35 -6.09
CA ILE A 28 -8.08 -9.99 -4.91
C ILE A 28 -8.58 -8.92 -3.93
N GLY A 29 -7.78 -7.89 -3.67
CA GLY A 29 -8.20 -6.79 -2.78
C GLY A 29 -9.42 -6.05 -3.28
N LYS A 30 -9.52 -5.82 -4.60
CA LYS A 30 -10.68 -5.18 -5.20
C LYS A 30 -11.94 -6.05 -5.07
N ILE A 31 -11.85 -7.33 -5.42
CA ILE A 31 -12.97 -8.28 -5.29
C ILE A 31 -13.43 -8.36 -3.83
N LEU A 32 -12.49 -8.46 -2.89
CA LEU A 32 -12.79 -8.51 -1.47
C LEU A 32 -13.54 -7.26 -0.99
N ALA A 33 -13.11 -6.08 -1.44
CA ALA A 33 -13.78 -4.83 -1.08
C ALA A 33 -15.21 -4.75 -1.65
N ASP A 34 -15.37 -5.18 -2.91
CA ASP A 34 -16.67 -5.25 -3.57
C ASP A 34 -17.62 -6.24 -2.86
N ASP A 35 -17.14 -7.44 -2.51
CA ASP A 35 -17.90 -8.48 -1.81
C ASP A 35 -18.33 -8.05 -0.40
N LEU A 36 -17.48 -7.31 0.29
CA LEU A 36 -17.75 -6.77 1.63
C LEU A 36 -18.53 -5.45 1.62
N GLY A 37 -18.72 -4.83 0.46
CA GLY A 37 -19.36 -3.52 0.32
C GLY A 37 -18.59 -2.38 1.02
N ILE A 38 -17.26 -2.47 1.09
CA ILE A 38 -16.40 -1.48 1.75
C ILE A 38 -15.49 -0.77 0.74
N LYS A 39 -14.91 0.36 1.16
CA LYS A 39 -14.05 1.17 0.30
C LYS A 39 -12.76 0.44 -0.07
N TYR A 40 -12.29 0.64 -1.29
CA TYR A 40 -11.04 0.10 -1.80
C TYR A 40 -10.04 1.23 -2.07
N TYR A 41 -8.80 1.05 -1.62
CA TYR A 41 -7.72 2.01 -1.82
C TYR A 41 -6.46 1.32 -2.34
N ASP A 42 -5.94 1.81 -3.44
CA ASP A 42 -4.64 1.43 -4.01
C ASP A 42 -3.71 2.64 -4.15
N LYS A 43 -2.62 2.47 -4.91
CA LYS A 43 -1.64 3.53 -5.13
C LYS A 43 -2.29 4.85 -5.60
N GLU A 44 -3.12 4.77 -6.61
CA GLU A 44 -3.71 5.95 -7.27
C GLU A 44 -4.71 6.67 -6.36
N LEU A 45 -5.53 5.90 -5.66
CA LEU A 45 -6.51 6.45 -4.71
C LEU A 45 -5.84 7.07 -3.49
N LEU A 46 -4.76 6.48 -2.98
CA LEU A 46 -3.99 7.04 -1.87
C LEU A 46 -3.27 8.33 -2.28
N GLU A 47 -2.74 8.40 -3.50
CA GLU A 47 -2.15 9.61 -4.04
C GLU A 47 -3.19 10.72 -4.21
N ARG A 48 -4.38 10.38 -4.67
CA ARG A 48 -5.51 11.31 -4.78
C ARG A 48 -5.96 11.80 -3.41
N ALA A 49 -6.13 10.90 -2.44
CA ALA A 49 -6.50 11.26 -1.08
C ALA A 49 -5.45 12.17 -0.41
N ALA A 50 -4.16 11.94 -0.66
CA ALA A 50 -3.09 12.79 -0.19
C ALA A 50 -3.12 14.19 -0.84
N LYS A 51 -3.44 14.28 -2.14
CA LYS A 51 -3.64 15.56 -2.84
C LYS A 51 -4.84 16.34 -2.28
N ASP A 52 -5.96 15.66 -2.13
CA ASP A 52 -7.22 16.28 -1.66
C ASP A 52 -7.11 16.77 -0.19
N SER A 53 -6.18 16.21 0.58
CA SER A 53 -5.90 16.66 1.96
C SER A 53 -5.03 17.92 2.05
N GLY A 54 -4.67 18.54 0.91
CA GLY A 54 -3.83 19.74 0.86
C GLY A 54 -2.34 19.47 1.07
N LEU A 55 -1.93 18.21 1.11
CA LEU A 55 -0.53 17.80 1.15
C LEU A 55 0.07 17.95 -0.25
N CYS A 56 0.66 19.10 -0.49
CA CYS A 56 1.50 19.51 -1.64
C CYS A 56 1.23 18.81 -2.98
N GLN A 57 0.44 19.45 -3.82
CA GLN A 57 0.19 19.04 -5.21
C GLN A 57 1.49 18.92 -6.04
N GLU A 58 2.49 19.74 -5.76
CA GLU A 58 3.81 19.72 -6.41
C GLU A 58 4.62 18.44 -6.16
N LEU A 59 4.34 17.72 -5.07
CA LEU A 59 5.07 16.52 -4.67
C LEU A 59 4.72 15.29 -5.51
N PHE A 60 3.55 15.27 -6.14
CA PHE A 60 3.04 14.10 -6.85
C PHE A 60 3.28 14.15 -8.36
N GLU A 61 3.50 15.33 -8.92
CA GLU A 61 3.62 15.51 -10.38
C GLU A 61 4.96 15.02 -10.96
N ASN A 62 6.00 14.88 -10.13
CA ASN A 62 7.35 14.59 -10.60
C ASN A 62 7.98 13.27 -10.14
N HIS A 63 7.29 12.39 -9.39
CA HIS A 63 7.95 11.23 -8.78
C HIS A 63 7.17 9.93 -8.83
N ASP A 64 6.80 9.52 -10.03
CA ASP A 64 5.94 8.35 -10.21
C ASP A 64 6.64 6.99 -10.06
N GLU A 65 7.96 6.86 -9.92
CA GLU A 65 8.61 5.54 -9.86
C GLU A 65 10.02 5.45 -9.24
N LYS A 66 10.37 6.23 -8.23
CA LYS A 66 11.64 5.95 -7.54
C LYS A 66 11.39 5.17 -6.24
N PRO A 67 11.99 3.96 -6.10
CA PRO A 67 11.85 3.16 -4.89
C PRO A 67 12.48 3.91 -3.70
N THR A 68 11.73 4.02 -2.61
CA THR A 68 12.30 4.37 -1.31
C THR A 68 13.15 3.20 -0.85
N ASN A 69 14.46 3.39 -0.67
CA ASN A 69 15.33 2.39 -0.07
C ASN A 69 14.85 2.09 1.36
N SER A 70 14.91 0.83 1.76
CA SER A 70 14.56 0.35 3.11
C SER A 70 15.25 1.17 4.23
N PHE A 71 16.47 1.68 3.96
CA PHE A 71 17.22 2.59 4.85
C PHE A 71 16.51 3.95 5.02
N LEU A 72 15.94 4.51 3.95
CA LEU A 72 15.18 5.77 4.02
C LEU A 72 13.87 5.60 4.80
N TYR A 73 13.31 4.40 4.77
CA TYR A 73 12.15 4.02 5.54
C TYR A 73 12.43 4.06 7.05
N SER A 74 13.53 3.47 7.52
CA SER A 74 13.90 3.50 8.93
C SER A 74 14.24 4.91 9.43
N LEU A 75 14.86 5.73 8.58
CA LEU A 75 15.20 7.12 8.93
C LEU A 75 13.98 8.02 9.08
N VAL A 76 12.96 7.78 8.25
CA VAL A 76 11.68 8.52 8.32
C VAL A 76 10.91 8.14 9.57
N MET A 77 10.95 6.87 9.97
CA MET A 77 10.28 6.38 11.17
C MET A 77 10.89 6.92 12.46
N ASP A 78 12.21 7.04 12.53
CA ASP A 78 12.88 7.72 13.64
C ASP A 78 12.46 9.20 13.75
N SER A 79 12.31 9.87 12.61
CA SER A 79 11.86 11.27 12.57
C SER A 79 10.40 11.45 13.01
N TYR A 80 9.55 10.45 12.74
CA TYR A 80 8.13 10.47 13.15
C TYR A 80 7.97 10.31 14.68
N SER A 81 8.87 9.53 15.30
CA SER A 81 8.87 9.33 16.76
C SER A 81 9.27 10.58 17.55
N PHE A 82 9.93 11.54 16.92
CA PHE A 82 10.45 12.76 17.59
C PHE A 82 9.59 14.04 17.45
N GLY A 83 8.41 13.97 16.87
CA GLY A 83 7.46 15.10 16.82
C GLY A 83 7.73 16.11 15.70
N TYR A 84 6.70 16.43 14.97
CA TYR A 84 6.64 17.41 13.89
C TYR A 84 7.02 18.81 14.37
N GLY A 85 8.28 19.19 14.24
CA GLY A 85 8.73 20.55 14.49
C GLY A 85 9.90 20.93 13.60
N SER A 86 9.70 21.83 12.66
CA SER A 86 10.67 22.63 11.92
C SER A 86 11.59 21.99 10.86
N THR A 87 11.66 20.69 10.67
CA THR A 87 12.58 20.04 9.73
C THR A 87 11.98 19.68 8.36
N MET A 88 10.73 20.01 8.10
CA MET A 88 10.09 19.65 6.82
C MET A 88 10.67 20.37 5.59
N MET A 89 11.30 21.54 5.76
CA MET A 89 11.82 22.31 4.62
C MET A 89 13.03 21.64 3.95
N ASP A 90 13.89 20.94 4.70
CA ASP A 90 15.11 20.31 4.19
C ASP A 90 14.96 18.81 3.87
N MET A 91 13.77 18.25 4.02
CA MET A 91 13.54 16.83 3.81
C MET A 91 13.48 16.49 2.31
N PRO A 92 14.16 15.41 1.85
CA PRO A 92 14.08 14.95 0.48
C PRO A 92 12.63 14.69 0.03
N LEU A 93 12.31 15.01 -1.22
CA LEU A 93 10.96 14.94 -1.78
C LEU A 93 10.31 13.56 -1.61
N ASN A 94 11.08 12.47 -1.81
CA ASN A 94 10.58 11.11 -1.63
C ASN A 94 10.11 10.81 -0.20
N GLN A 95 10.75 11.41 0.79
CA GLN A 95 10.35 11.28 2.18
C GLN A 95 9.06 12.05 2.47
N LYS A 96 8.91 13.26 1.91
CA LYS A 96 7.68 14.05 2.02
C LYS A 96 6.49 13.30 1.42
N VAL A 97 6.67 12.68 0.24
CA VAL A 97 5.62 11.86 -0.42
C VAL A 97 5.25 10.65 0.45
N PHE A 98 6.23 9.98 1.04
CA PHE A 98 5.98 8.85 1.93
C PHE A 98 5.18 9.26 3.17
N LEU A 99 5.57 10.35 3.83
CA LEU A 99 4.85 10.88 4.99
C LEU A 99 3.40 11.29 4.64
N ALA A 100 3.22 11.95 3.50
CA ALA A 100 1.90 12.32 3.01
C ALA A 100 0.98 11.11 2.78
N GLN A 101 1.54 10.01 2.22
CA GLN A 101 0.80 8.76 2.05
C GLN A 101 0.48 8.10 3.39
N PHE A 102 1.41 8.15 4.34
CA PHE A 102 1.23 7.61 5.68
C PHE A 102 0.10 8.32 6.43
N ASP A 103 0.08 9.66 6.39
CA ASP A 103 -0.98 10.45 6.98
C ASP A 103 -2.33 10.23 6.30
N ALA A 104 -2.34 10.11 4.96
CA ALA A 104 -3.54 9.77 4.21
C ALA A 104 -4.10 8.40 4.62
N ILE A 105 -3.24 7.39 4.83
CA ILE A 105 -3.65 6.06 5.30
C ILE A 105 -4.27 6.14 6.69
N LYS A 106 -3.64 6.86 7.62
CA LYS A 106 -4.18 7.07 8.98
C LYS A 106 -5.54 7.77 8.95
N LYS A 107 -5.67 8.80 8.13
CA LYS A 107 -6.93 9.54 7.96
C LYS A 107 -8.02 8.67 7.36
N ILE A 108 -7.73 7.93 6.28
CA ILE A 108 -8.66 7.01 5.63
C ILE A 108 -9.15 5.94 6.60
N SER A 109 -8.26 5.44 7.47
CA SER A 109 -8.60 4.41 8.46
C SER A 109 -9.62 4.88 9.51
N GLN A 110 -9.79 6.18 9.68
CA GLN A 110 -10.79 6.79 10.57
C GLN A 110 -12.17 6.93 9.91
N ASP A 111 -12.23 6.92 8.58
CA ASP A 111 -13.47 7.11 7.81
C ASP A 111 -14.36 5.87 7.77
N GLY A 112 -13.89 4.72 8.26
CA GLY A 112 -14.63 3.46 8.31
C GLY A 112 -13.89 2.27 7.69
N PRO A 113 -14.57 1.12 7.53
CA PRO A 113 -13.96 -0.10 7.02
C PRO A 113 -13.49 0.07 5.57
N CYS A 114 -12.31 -0.46 5.28
CA CYS A 114 -11.73 -0.38 3.95
C CYS A 114 -10.70 -1.48 3.68
N VAL A 115 -10.40 -1.69 2.40
CA VAL A 115 -9.27 -2.50 1.93
C VAL A 115 -8.20 -1.55 1.39
N ILE A 116 -6.98 -1.66 1.89
CA ILE A 116 -5.83 -0.86 1.46
C ILE A 116 -4.76 -1.79 0.88
N VAL A 117 -4.36 -1.57 -0.36
CA VAL A 117 -3.40 -2.45 -1.05
C VAL A 117 -2.02 -1.80 -1.18
N GLY A 118 -1.06 -2.32 -0.40
CA GLY A 118 0.35 -1.88 -0.40
C GLY A 118 0.62 -0.61 0.39
N ARG A 119 1.69 0.11 0.00
CA ARG A 119 2.10 1.39 0.62
C ARG A 119 2.46 1.29 2.11
N CYS A 120 2.91 0.10 2.53
CA CYS A 120 3.22 -0.16 3.94
C CYS A 120 2.04 0.20 4.87
N ALA A 121 0.80 -0.01 4.39
CA ALA A 121 -0.39 0.32 5.17
C ALA A 121 -0.49 -0.53 6.45
N ASP A 122 0.00 -1.76 6.41
CA ASP A 122 0.18 -2.64 7.56
C ASP A 122 1.03 -2.00 8.66
N TYR A 123 2.13 -1.35 8.26
CA TYR A 123 2.99 -0.63 9.19
C TYR A 123 2.35 0.71 9.63
N ALA A 124 1.78 1.48 8.69
CA ALA A 124 1.14 2.75 9.02
C ALA A 124 0.02 2.61 10.07
N LEU A 125 -0.57 1.43 10.16
CA LEU A 125 -1.70 1.11 11.03
C LEU A 125 -1.37 0.02 12.08
N GLU A 126 -0.09 -0.23 12.37
CA GLU A 126 0.33 -1.31 13.27
C GLU A 126 -0.25 -1.20 14.70
N GLU A 127 -0.48 0.03 15.15
CA GLU A 127 -1.07 0.31 16.47
C GLU A 127 -2.61 0.24 16.47
N ASN A 128 -3.24 0.10 15.30
CA ASN A 128 -4.70 0.06 15.22
C ASN A 128 -5.22 -1.36 15.44
N PRO A 129 -5.95 -1.64 16.53
CA PRO A 129 -6.41 -2.99 16.87
C PRO A 129 -7.46 -3.55 15.89
N ASN A 130 -8.04 -2.73 15.03
CA ASN A 130 -9.03 -3.13 14.04
C ASN A 130 -8.43 -3.44 12.66
N VAL A 131 -7.12 -3.65 12.57
CA VAL A 131 -6.45 -3.96 11.30
C VAL A 131 -6.22 -5.46 11.14
N LEU A 132 -6.64 -5.99 10.00
CA LEU A 132 -6.28 -7.32 9.53
C LEU A 132 -5.24 -7.20 8.41
N SER A 133 -4.01 -7.61 8.70
CA SER A 133 -2.92 -7.59 7.71
C SER A 133 -2.80 -8.94 7.00
N ILE A 134 -2.87 -8.90 5.67
CA ILE A 134 -2.80 -10.08 4.79
C ILE A 134 -1.62 -9.92 3.84
N PHE A 135 -0.85 -10.99 3.62
CA PHE A 135 0.19 -10.99 2.59
C PHE A 135 -0.09 -12.08 1.53
N ILE A 136 -0.25 -11.65 0.27
CA ILE A 136 -0.60 -12.53 -0.85
C ILE A 136 0.65 -12.95 -1.61
N LYS A 137 0.88 -14.27 -1.65
CA LYS A 137 1.94 -14.94 -2.40
C LYS A 137 1.36 -15.74 -3.55
N ALA A 138 2.18 -16.02 -4.55
CA ALA A 138 1.89 -17.00 -5.60
C ALA A 138 3.18 -17.61 -6.12
N ASP A 139 3.10 -18.80 -6.70
CA ASP A 139 4.24 -19.47 -7.30
C ASP A 139 4.84 -18.66 -8.46
N MET A 140 6.16 -18.70 -8.59
CA MET A 140 6.88 -17.90 -9.59
C MET A 140 6.37 -18.17 -11.01
N GLN A 141 6.04 -19.42 -11.35
CA GLN A 141 5.53 -19.78 -12.67
C GLN A 141 4.17 -19.17 -12.96
N ASP A 142 3.27 -19.12 -11.96
CA ASP A 142 1.95 -18.48 -12.10
C ASP A 142 2.08 -16.98 -12.25
N ARG A 143 3.01 -16.39 -11.52
CA ARG A 143 3.30 -14.97 -11.58
C ARG A 143 3.90 -14.58 -12.93
N ILE A 144 4.83 -15.40 -13.48
CA ILE A 144 5.41 -15.22 -14.81
C ILE A 144 4.31 -15.27 -15.87
N ARG A 145 3.48 -16.33 -15.87
CA ARG A 145 2.37 -16.47 -16.82
C ARG A 145 1.43 -15.26 -16.80
N ARG A 146 1.09 -14.77 -15.61
CA ARG A 146 0.23 -13.60 -15.44
C ARG A 146 0.87 -12.33 -16.00
N ILE A 147 2.13 -12.07 -15.66
CA ILE A 147 2.85 -10.85 -16.07
C ILE A 147 3.17 -10.89 -17.55
N ALA A 148 3.58 -12.05 -18.09
CA ALA A 148 3.80 -12.24 -19.53
C ALA A 148 2.53 -11.90 -20.32
N LYS A 149 1.38 -12.45 -19.91
CA LYS A 149 0.08 -12.19 -20.55
C LYS A 149 -0.35 -10.72 -20.42
N LEU A 150 -0.16 -10.12 -19.24
CA LEU A 150 -0.65 -8.74 -18.97
C LEU A 150 0.12 -7.68 -19.75
N TYR A 151 1.41 -7.89 -19.99
CA TYR A 151 2.29 -6.91 -20.61
C TYR A 151 2.85 -7.34 -21.97
N ASP A 152 2.35 -8.45 -22.52
CA ASP A 152 2.84 -9.04 -23.79
C ASP A 152 4.36 -9.24 -23.78
N LEU A 153 4.88 -9.89 -22.73
CA LEU A 153 6.28 -10.14 -22.52
C LEU A 153 6.63 -11.63 -22.69
N SER A 154 7.88 -11.90 -23.08
CA SER A 154 8.42 -13.26 -22.93
C SER A 154 8.55 -13.64 -21.46
N ASP A 155 8.51 -14.94 -21.13
CA ASP A 155 8.64 -15.46 -19.77
C ASP A 155 9.92 -14.97 -19.08
N ALA A 156 11.03 -14.90 -19.81
CA ALA A 156 12.30 -14.39 -19.28
C ALA A 156 12.16 -12.91 -18.85
N LYS A 157 11.63 -12.05 -19.71
CA LYS A 157 11.39 -10.63 -19.39
C LYS A 157 10.38 -10.45 -18.26
N ALA A 158 9.34 -11.28 -18.20
CA ALA A 158 8.37 -11.27 -17.12
C ALA A 158 9.02 -11.63 -15.78
N LYS A 159 9.86 -12.66 -15.75
CA LYS A 159 10.63 -13.08 -14.58
C LYS A 159 11.56 -11.97 -14.07
N ASP A 160 12.31 -11.34 -14.96
CA ASP A 160 13.22 -10.24 -14.61
C ASP A 160 12.45 -9.06 -14.01
N LYS A 161 11.32 -8.71 -14.64
CA LYS A 161 10.43 -7.64 -14.13
C LYS A 161 9.89 -7.96 -12.73
N ILE A 162 9.45 -9.21 -12.50
CA ILE A 162 8.97 -9.68 -11.20
C ILE A 162 10.07 -9.55 -10.14
N THR A 163 11.24 -10.08 -10.43
CA THR A 163 12.38 -10.07 -9.49
C THR A 163 12.80 -8.65 -9.14
N LYS A 164 12.86 -7.75 -10.14
CA LYS A 164 13.20 -6.35 -9.93
C LYS A 164 12.19 -5.64 -9.03
N ILE A 165 10.89 -5.83 -9.30
CA ILE A 165 9.84 -5.14 -8.52
C ILE A 165 9.73 -5.71 -7.11
N ASP A 166 9.83 -7.03 -6.92
CA ASP A 166 9.81 -7.62 -5.58
C ASP A 166 11.00 -7.12 -4.73
N LYS A 167 12.18 -7.01 -5.34
CA LYS A 167 13.37 -6.44 -4.68
C LYS A 167 13.19 -4.96 -4.30
N GLN A 168 12.40 -4.21 -5.05
CA GLN A 168 12.08 -2.82 -4.75
C GLN A 168 11.05 -2.67 -3.62
N ARG A 169 10.26 -3.72 -3.36
CA ARG A 169 9.20 -3.73 -2.34
C ARG A 169 9.66 -4.35 -1.01
N ALA A 170 10.76 -5.08 -1.02
CA ALA A 170 11.39 -5.64 0.18
C ALA A 170 12.23 -4.59 0.90
#